data_4f1eec4ee638577bf711745518149bd3
#
_entry.id   4f1eec4ee638577bf711745518149bd3
#
_cell.length_a   1.000
_cell.length_b   1.000
_cell.length_c   1.000
_cell.angle_alpha   90.00
_cell.angle_beta   90.00
_cell.angle_gamma   90.00
#
_symmetry.space_group_name_H-M   'P 1'
#
loop_
_entity.id
_entity.type
_entity.pdbx_description
1 polymer ?
#
loop_
_entity_poly.entity_id
_entity_poly.type
_entity_poly.pdbx_seq_one_letter_code
_entity_poly.pdbx_strand_id
1 'polypeptide(L)'
;SGLHVRIMNDTPDPRRNLPSIDSLIQILDAKYPLPEFSHDQKVDAARRVLDEIRARASGPPLPGREEILERLRAELESLGNLGLRRVVNGTGIVLHTNLGRAVLPPEAMAAVAELEGYCSLQIDLESGRRGRRDSGVEDLLRRITGAEAATVVNNNAAATLLVLAALCAGRDVIVSRGQLIEIGGSFRLPDVIAQSGARLVEVGTTNKTHPRDYENAITDNTRVLLRVNPSNYRITGFTRQVSTAELAEIKQGRDLILVDDLGCGALVDLAAYGLPSEPTVQGSLRAGADVALFSGDKLIGGPQSGIIVGRRKYIDLIRRHPLARALRVGKFAMTALEATLKLFLNPETFRETGRLNVHS
;
A
#
# COMPACT_ATOMS: atom_id res chain seq x y z
N SER A 1 -3.19 -43.23 67.93
CA SER A 1 -4.48 -43.05 67.27
C SER A 1 -4.79 -41.59 67.21
N GLY A 2 -4.52 -40.96 66.04
CA GLY A 2 -4.81 -39.58 65.74
C GLY A 2 -5.77 -39.54 64.54
N LEU A 3 -7.03 -39.23 64.80
CA LEU A 3 -8.01 -38.98 63.78
C LEU A 3 -7.67 -37.65 63.06
N HIS A 4 -7.25 -37.72 61.79
CA HIS A 4 -7.20 -36.57 60.94
C HIS A 4 -8.62 -36.34 60.37
N VAL A 5 -9.32 -35.40 60.94
CA VAL A 5 -10.57 -34.84 60.33
C VAL A 5 -10.16 -33.95 59.16
N ARG A 6 -10.38 -34.45 57.94
CA ARG A 6 -10.34 -33.61 56.73
C ARG A 6 -11.57 -32.73 56.73
N ILE A 7 -11.42 -31.45 57.10
CA ILE A 7 -12.43 -30.43 56.85
C ILE A 7 -12.44 -30.22 55.34
N MET A 8 -13.46 -30.75 54.65
CA MET A 8 -13.79 -30.37 53.29
C MET A 8 -14.38 -28.95 53.38
N ASN A 9 -13.57 -27.95 53.02
CA ASN A 9 -14.10 -26.60 52.72
C ASN A 9 -14.90 -26.71 51.41
N ASP A 10 -16.19 -26.96 51.52
CA ASP A 10 -17.16 -26.94 50.44
C ASP A 10 -17.58 -25.47 50.20
N THR A 11 -16.64 -24.64 49.75
CA THR A 11 -16.97 -23.33 49.21
C THR A 11 -17.59 -23.59 47.86
N PRO A 12 -18.87 -23.26 47.65
CA PRO A 12 -19.54 -23.52 46.36
C PRO A 12 -18.79 -22.82 45.26
N ASP A 13 -18.50 -23.53 44.18
CA ASP A 13 -17.80 -22.98 42.99
C ASP A 13 -18.58 -21.74 42.50
N PRO A 14 -17.96 -20.54 42.56
CA PRO A 14 -18.64 -19.30 42.16
C PRO A 14 -19.19 -19.33 40.72
N ARG A 15 -18.67 -20.21 39.86
CA ARG A 15 -19.10 -20.41 38.46
C ARG A 15 -20.54 -20.89 38.33
N ARG A 16 -21.09 -21.54 39.40
CA ARG A 16 -22.51 -21.98 39.42
C ARG A 16 -23.48 -20.82 39.47
N ASN A 17 -23.05 -19.62 39.81
CA ASN A 17 -23.88 -18.42 39.85
C ASN A 17 -23.92 -17.65 38.53
N LEU A 18 -23.24 -18.09 37.45
CA LEU A 18 -23.32 -17.47 36.17
C LEU A 18 -24.73 -17.73 35.54
N PRO A 19 -25.32 -16.71 34.90
CA PRO A 19 -26.63 -16.85 34.26
C PRO A 19 -26.56 -17.85 33.09
N SER A 20 -27.68 -18.52 32.80
CA SER A 20 -27.80 -19.36 31.60
C SER A 20 -27.76 -18.51 30.35
N ILE A 21 -27.31 -19.10 29.22
CA ILE A 21 -27.27 -18.45 27.93
C ILE A 21 -28.67 -17.95 27.52
N ASP A 22 -29.68 -18.79 27.66
CA ASP A 22 -31.05 -18.43 27.32
C ASP A 22 -31.56 -17.22 28.14
N SER A 23 -31.27 -17.20 29.44
CA SER A 23 -31.62 -16.04 30.28
C SER A 23 -30.92 -14.76 29.87
N LEU A 24 -29.64 -14.86 29.48
CA LEU A 24 -28.89 -13.71 29.00
C LEU A 24 -29.46 -13.16 27.69
N ILE A 25 -29.81 -14.05 26.75
CA ILE A 25 -30.38 -13.65 25.45
C ILE A 25 -31.77 -13.01 25.64
N GLN A 26 -32.61 -13.59 26.46
CA GLN A 26 -33.92 -13.01 26.76
C GLN A 26 -33.85 -11.61 27.34
N ILE A 27 -32.93 -11.37 28.28
CA ILE A 27 -32.72 -10.06 28.89
C ILE A 27 -32.06 -9.10 27.86
N LEU A 28 -31.11 -9.59 27.06
CA LEU A 28 -30.47 -8.82 25.99
C LEU A 28 -31.53 -8.30 25.00
N ASP A 29 -32.38 -9.20 24.49
CA ASP A 29 -33.42 -8.86 23.52
C ASP A 29 -34.47 -7.89 24.08
N ALA A 30 -34.78 -8.00 25.35
CA ALA A 30 -35.71 -7.10 26.02
C ALA A 30 -35.13 -5.71 26.26
N LYS A 31 -33.85 -5.63 26.60
CA LYS A 31 -33.19 -4.38 26.98
C LYS A 31 -32.48 -3.69 25.80
N TYR A 32 -31.89 -4.47 24.91
CA TYR A 32 -31.09 -4.01 23.76
C TYR A 32 -31.50 -4.85 22.53
N PRO A 33 -32.61 -4.50 21.84
CA PRO A 33 -33.00 -5.22 20.64
C PRO A 33 -31.93 -5.04 19.55
N LEU A 34 -31.32 -6.14 19.17
CA LEU A 34 -30.26 -6.23 18.14
C LEU A 34 -30.79 -7.17 17.02
N PRO A 35 -31.72 -6.68 16.17
CA PRO A 35 -32.39 -7.48 15.16
C PRO A 35 -31.48 -7.94 14.02
N GLU A 36 -30.34 -7.27 13.83
CA GLU A 36 -29.32 -7.59 12.83
C GLU A 36 -28.54 -8.89 13.13
N PHE A 37 -28.60 -9.39 14.39
CA PHE A 37 -27.94 -10.63 14.79
C PHE A 37 -28.94 -11.77 14.96
N SER A 38 -28.64 -12.91 14.33
CA SER A 38 -29.42 -14.13 14.50
C SER A 38 -29.33 -14.68 15.93
N HIS A 39 -30.30 -15.52 16.31
CA HIS A 39 -30.30 -16.20 17.62
C HIS A 39 -28.98 -16.98 17.83
N ASP A 40 -28.51 -17.71 16.81
CA ASP A 40 -27.27 -18.50 16.91
C ASP A 40 -26.05 -17.61 17.14
N GLN A 41 -25.96 -16.44 16.50
CA GLN A 41 -24.89 -15.47 16.74
C GLN A 41 -24.91 -14.95 18.18
N LYS A 42 -26.09 -14.69 18.75
CA LYS A 42 -26.26 -14.28 20.15
C LYS A 42 -25.84 -15.39 21.11
N VAL A 43 -26.21 -16.64 20.81
CA VAL A 43 -25.80 -17.83 21.59
C VAL A 43 -24.27 -17.98 21.58
N ASP A 44 -23.64 -17.89 20.42
CA ASP A 44 -22.19 -18.05 20.30
C ASP A 44 -21.42 -16.91 20.98
N ALA A 45 -21.88 -15.67 20.88
CA ALA A 45 -21.33 -14.54 21.61
C ALA A 45 -21.47 -14.72 23.13
N ALA A 46 -22.63 -15.17 23.62
CA ALA A 46 -22.88 -15.45 25.04
C ALA A 46 -21.96 -16.56 25.57
N ARG A 47 -21.72 -17.62 24.78
CA ARG A 47 -20.77 -18.68 25.10
C ARG A 47 -19.36 -18.11 25.27
N ARG A 48 -18.87 -17.34 24.28
CA ARG A 48 -17.53 -16.73 24.34
C ARG A 48 -17.35 -15.88 25.60
N VAL A 49 -18.28 -14.98 25.87
CA VAL A 49 -18.25 -14.10 27.06
C VAL A 49 -18.23 -14.91 28.36
N LEU A 50 -19.09 -15.91 28.47
CA LEU A 50 -19.13 -16.76 29.67
C LEU A 50 -17.87 -17.62 29.82
N ASP A 51 -17.31 -18.13 28.72
CA ASP A 51 -16.08 -18.94 28.75
C ASP A 51 -14.85 -18.10 29.13
N GLU A 52 -14.77 -16.85 28.66
CA GLU A 52 -13.73 -15.92 29.13
C GLU A 52 -13.84 -15.61 30.63
N ILE A 53 -15.06 -15.42 31.14
CA ILE A 53 -15.31 -15.20 32.56
C ILE A 53 -14.90 -16.45 33.37
N ARG A 54 -15.24 -17.65 32.89
CA ARG A 54 -14.86 -18.91 33.50
C ARG A 54 -13.34 -19.14 33.53
N ALA A 55 -12.65 -18.75 32.46
CA ALA A 55 -11.20 -18.90 32.37
C ALA A 55 -10.45 -17.99 33.37
N ARG A 56 -11.04 -16.85 33.76
CA ARG A 56 -10.47 -15.89 34.72
C ARG A 56 -10.81 -16.20 36.20
N ALA A 57 -11.39 -17.36 36.48
CA ALA A 57 -11.97 -17.68 37.78
C ALA A 57 -10.96 -17.82 38.96
N SER A 58 -9.65 -17.63 38.75
CA SER A 58 -8.64 -17.53 39.79
C SER A 58 -8.29 -16.06 40.16
N GLY A 59 -9.10 -15.08 39.68
CA GLY A 59 -8.88 -13.66 39.82
C GLY A 59 -9.97 -12.91 40.61
N PRO A 60 -10.28 -11.65 40.27
CA PRO A 60 -11.24 -10.81 40.96
C PRO A 60 -12.66 -11.42 40.97
N PRO A 61 -13.57 -10.94 41.86
CA PRO A 61 -14.92 -11.48 41.95
C PRO A 61 -15.61 -11.50 40.57
N LEU A 62 -16.47 -12.52 40.35
CA LEU A 62 -17.19 -12.66 39.08
C LEU A 62 -18.04 -11.41 38.80
N PRO A 63 -18.10 -10.98 37.51
CA PRO A 63 -18.88 -9.82 37.12
C PRO A 63 -20.38 -10.05 37.39
N GLY A 64 -21.07 -8.98 37.77
CA GLY A 64 -22.52 -8.99 37.92
C GLY A 64 -23.26 -9.20 36.59
N ARG A 65 -24.55 -9.59 36.68
CA ARG A 65 -25.37 -9.85 35.48
C ARG A 65 -25.38 -8.67 34.49
N GLU A 66 -25.45 -7.45 34.98
CA GLU A 66 -25.45 -6.24 34.16
C GLU A 66 -24.13 -6.09 33.37
N GLU A 67 -23.02 -6.30 34.04
CA GLU A 67 -21.71 -6.27 33.39
C GLU A 67 -21.54 -7.36 32.33
N ILE A 68 -22.11 -8.55 32.58
CA ILE A 68 -22.11 -9.65 31.58
C ILE A 68 -22.93 -9.25 30.35
N LEU A 69 -24.10 -8.61 30.55
CA LEU A 69 -24.94 -8.12 29.46
C LEU A 69 -24.26 -7.03 28.63
N GLU A 70 -23.57 -6.09 29.28
CA GLU A 70 -22.79 -5.05 28.57
C GLU A 70 -21.63 -5.65 27.77
N ARG A 71 -20.93 -6.65 28.31
CA ARG A 71 -19.89 -7.38 27.57
C ARG A 71 -20.46 -8.13 26.38
N LEU A 72 -21.62 -8.80 26.56
CA LEU A 72 -22.31 -9.50 25.47
C LEU A 72 -22.75 -8.53 24.37
N ARG A 73 -23.31 -7.38 24.75
CA ARG A 73 -23.66 -6.32 23.82
C ARG A 73 -22.45 -5.83 23.04
N ALA A 74 -21.37 -5.50 23.73
CA ALA A 74 -20.12 -5.04 23.11
C ALA A 74 -19.51 -6.08 22.16
N GLU A 75 -19.58 -7.38 22.51
CA GLU A 75 -19.14 -8.48 21.65
C GLU A 75 -19.96 -8.53 20.36
N LEU A 76 -21.28 -8.44 20.45
CA LEU A 76 -22.17 -8.43 19.27
C LEU A 76 -21.97 -7.18 18.43
N GLU A 77 -21.93 -5.99 19.03
CA GLU A 77 -21.65 -4.74 18.32
C GLU A 77 -20.29 -4.80 17.61
N SER A 78 -19.30 -5.46 18.22
CA SER A 78 -18.00 -5.64 17.58
C SER A 78 -18.04 -6.53 16.34
N LEU A 79 -18.94 -7.52 16.30
CA LEU A 79 -19.17 -8.36 15.10
C LEU A 79 -19.82 -7.60 13.95
N GLY A 80 -20.66 -6.61 14.26
CA GLY A 80 -21.30 -5.74 13.28
C GLY A 80 -20.41 -4.62 12.75
N ASN A 81 -19.29 -4.32 13.43
CA ASN A 81 -18.40 -3.25 13.05
C ASN A 81 -17.39 -3.71 11.98
N LEU A 82 -17.09 -2.81 11.04
CA LEU A 82 -15.95 -3.01 10.13
C LEU A 82 -14.64 -3.02 10.93
N GLY A 83 -13.71 -3.91 10.56
CA GLY A 83 -12.39 -4.00 11.19
C GLY A 83 -11.55 -2.72 11.04
N LEU A 84 -11.69 -2.04 9.88
CA LEU A 84 -11.05 -0.74 9.64
C LEU A 84 -11.96 0.39 10.13
N ARG A 85 -11.40 1.28 10.94
CA ARG A 85 -12.11 2.44 11.52
C ARG A 85 -11.35 3.72 11.23
N ARG A 86 -12.08 4.81 11.07
CA ARG A 86 -11.47 6.14 11.00
C ARG A 86 -10.79 6.47 12.34
N VAL A 87 -9.57 6.99 12.24
CA VAL A 87 -8.76 7.41 13.39
C VAL A 87 -8.25 8.83 13.16
N VAL A 88 -7.83 9.50 14.24
CA VAL A 88 -7.13 10.78 14.19
C VAL A 88 -5.63 10.48 14.15
N ASN A 89 -4.93 11.03 13.15
CA ASN A 89 -3.48 10.92 13.07
C ASN A 89 -2.81 12.00 13.92
N GLY A 90 -2.37 11.65 15.13
CA GLY A 90 -1.61 12.52 16.03
C GLY A 90 -0.11 12.27 16.02
N THR A 91 0.43 11.54 15.04
CA THR A 91 1.85 11.10 15.03
C THR A 91 2.83 12.16 14.52
N GLY A 92 2.34 13.18 13.83
CA GLY A 92 3.20 14.15 13.10
C GLY A 92 3.75 13.65 11.78
N ILE A 93 3.38 12.42 11.34
CA ILE A 93 3.82 11.82 10.07
C ILE A 93 2.61 11.71 9.14
N VAL A 94 2.50 12.58 8.16
CA VAL A 94 1.34 12.65 7.24
C VAL A 94 1.13 11.33 6.48
N LEU A 95 2.19 10.78 5.87
CA LEU A 95 2.15 9.52 5.10
C LEU A 95 2.47 8.31 5.97
N HIS A 96 1.84 8.22 7.17
CA HIS A 96 2.12 7.15 8.12
C HIS A 96 1.62 5.79 7.59
N THR A 97 2.52 4.83 7.40
CA THR A 97 2.24 3.53 6.78
C THR A 97 1.11 2.77 7.49
N ASN A 98 1.15 2.69 8.83
CA ASN A 98 0.17 1.93 9.61
C ASN A 98 -1.19 2.62 9.73
N LEU A 99 -1.28 3.90 9.33
CA LEU A 99 -2.53 4.68 9.32
C LEU A 99 -3.12 4.84 7.92
N GLY A 100 -2.64 4.05 6.94
CA GLY A 100 -3.20 4.00 5.59
C GLY A 100 -2.52 4.90 4.57
N ARG A 101 -1.43 5.60 4.94
CA ARG A 101 -0.67 6.55 4.09
C ARG A 101 -1.52 7.75 3.66
N ALA A 102 -1.58 8.05 2.34
CA ALA A 102 -2.30 9.21 1.84
C ALA A 102 -3.81 9.11 2.06
N VAL A 103 -4.41 10.22 2.45
CA VAL A 103 -5.86 10.37 2.53
C VAL A 103 -6.40 10.66 1.12
N LEU A 104 -7.39 9.90 0.68
CA LEU A 104 -8.01 10.12 -0.63
C LEU A 104 -8.74 11.48 -0.67
N PRO A 105 -8.63 12.21 -1.77
CA PRO A 105 -9.40 13.45 -1.95
C PRO A 105 -10.90 13.16 -2.02
N PRO A 106 -11.76 14.09 -1.59
CA PRO A 106 -13.22 13.93 -1.65
C PRO A 106 -13.74 13.56 -3.03
N GLU A 107 -13.13 14.09 -4.08
CA GLU A 107 -13.46 13.82 -5.47
C GLU A 107 -13.24 12.34 -5.85
N ALA A 108 -12.17 11.74 -5.32
CA ALA A 108 -11.90 10.31 -5.53
C ALA A 108 -12.90 9.44 -4.78
N MET A 109 -13.28 9.82 -3.55
CA MET A 109 -14.29 9.11 -2.77
C MET A 109 -15.67 9.19 -3.44
N ALA A 110 -16.05 10.37 -3.93
CA ALA A 110 -17.30 10.57 -4.67
C ALA A 110 -17.35 9.72 -5.94
N ALA A 111 -16.26 9.73 -6.74
CA ALA A 111 -16.18 8.92 -7.95
C ALA A 111 -16.26 7.42 -7.69
N VAL A 112 -15.71 6.93 -6.57
CA VAL A 112 -15.85 5.53 -6.16
C VAL A 112 -17.29 5.21 -5.77
N ALA A 113 -17.98 6.10 -5.05
CA ALA A 113 -19.37 5.91 -4.66
C ALA A 113 -20.33 5.85 -5.87
N GLU A 114 -20.04 6.59 -6.94
CA GLU A 114 -20.80 6.53 -8.20
C GLU A 114 -20.71 5.19 -8.94
N LEU A 115 -19.75 4.31 -8.56
CA LEU A 115 -19.62 2.98 -9.13
C LEU A 115 -20.56 1.93 -8.49
N GLU A 116 -21.61 2.35 -7.85
CA GLU A 116 -22.66 1.42 -7.43
C GLU A 116 -23.21 0.69 -8.65
N GLY A 117 -23.10 -0.65 -8.64
CA GLY A 117 -23.56 -1.49 -9.75
C GLY A 117 -22.47 -1.80 -10.81
N TYR A 118 -22.93 -1.90 -12.06
CA TYR A 118 -22.07 -2.22 -13.20
C TYR A 118 -21.36 -0.97 -13.74
N CYS A 119 -20.17 -1.15 -14.32
CA CYS A 119 -19.40 -0.05 -14.90
C CYS A 119 -18.69 -0.46 -16.20
N SER A 120 -18.31 0.54 -16.99
CA SER A 120 -17.66 0.41 -18.30
C SER A 120 -16.16 0.09 -18.24
N LEU A 121 -15.69 -0.60 -17.17
CA LEU A 121 -14.26 -0.81 -16.91
C LEU A 121 -13.43 -1.31 -18.10
N GLN A 122 -14.01 -2.18 -18.94
CA GLN A 122 -13.35 -2.74 -20.13
C GLN A 122 -14.28 -2.74 -21.36
N ILE A 123 -15.21 -1.82 -21.40
CA ILE A 123 -16.09 -1.60 -22.56
C ILE A 123 -15.98 -0.14 -22.96
N ASP A 124 -15.67 0.10 -24.20
CA ASP A 124 -15.80 1.40 -24.84
C ASP A 124 -17.28 1.64 -25.17
N LEU A 125 -17.89 2.65 -24.56
CA LEU A 125 -19.32 2.89 -24.64
C LEU A 125 -19.76 3.41 -26.01
N GLU A 126 -18.87 4.01 -26.80
CA GLU A 126 -19.20 4.52 -28.14
C GLU A 126 -19.20 3.41 -29.17
N SER A 127 -18.16 2.55 -29.13
CA SER A 127 -18.00 1.47 -30.10
C SER A 127 -18.64 0.15 -29.66
N GLY A 128 -18.97 0.01 -28.39
CA GLY A 128 -19.44 -1.26 -27.77
C GLY A 128 -18.35 -2.34 -27.72
N ARG A 129 -17.10 -2.03 -28.07
CA ARG A 129 -16.00 -2.99 -28.14
C ARG A 129 -15.26 -3.09 -26.82
N ARG A 130 -14.53 -4.17 -26.67
CA ARG A 130 -13.65 -4.35 -25.51
C ARG A 130 -12.50 -3.34 -25.55
N GLY A 131 -12.45 -2.48 -24.53
CA GLY A 131 -11.38 -1.53 -24.27
C GLY A 131 -10.32 -2.03 -23.30
N ARG A 132 -9.27 -1.24 -23.09
CA ARG A 132 -8.28 -1.48 -22.04
C ARG A 132 -8.77 -0.88 -20.72
N ARG A 133 -8.47 -1.56 -19.62
CA ARG A 133 -8.85 -1.16 -18.27
C ARG A 133 -8.24 0.16 -17.82
N ASP A 134 -7.00 0.43 -18.23
CA ASP A 134 -6.16 1.53 -17.77
C ASP A 134 -6.08 2.71 -18.77
N SER A 135 -6.91 2.72 -19.82
CA SER A 135 -6.83 3.74 -20.88
C SER A 135 -7.02 5.16 -20.36
N GLY A 136 -8.02 5.41 -19.52
CA GLY A 136 -8.27 6.73 -18.93
C GLY A 136 -7.12 7.20 -18.04
N VAL A 137 -6.61 6.31 -17.19
CA VAL A 137 -5.47 6.61 -16.32
C VAL A 137 -4.19 6.79 -17.13
N GLU A 138 -3.96 5.99 -18.17
CA GLU A 138 -2.81 6.17 -19.07
C GLU A 138 -2.82 7.55 -19.74
N ASP A 139 -3.95 7.98 -20.27
CA ASP A 139 -4.06 9.27 -20.94
C ASP A 139 -3.76 10.44 -19.98
N LEU A 140 -4.24 10.37 -18.75
CA LEU A 140 -3.94 11.36 -17.71
C LEU A 140 -2.44 11.35 -17.35
N LEU A 141 -1.87 10.17 -17.09
CA LEU A 141 -0.44 10.05 -16.78
C LEU A 141 0.44 10.57 -17.90
N ARG A 142 0.13 10.27 -19.15
CA ARG A 142 0.87 10.80 -20.30
C ARG A 142 0.82 12.33 -20.37
N ARG A 143 -0.34 12.93 -20.15
CA ARG A 143 -0.51 14.39 -20.13
C ARG A 143 0.25 15.07 -19.01
N ILE A 144 0.19 14.48 -17.81
CA ILE A 144 0.82 15.03 -16.60
C ILE A 144 2.34 14.85 -16.63
N THR A 145 2.83 13.67 -17.06
CA THR A 145 4.25 13.32 -16.94
C THR A 145 5.07 13.55 -18.21
N GLY A 146 4.41 13.64 -19.37
CA GLY A 146 5.07 13.68 -20.67
C GLY A 146 5.58 12.30 -21.15
N ALA A 147 5.22 11.21 -20.47
CA ALA A 147 5.59 9.86 -20.87
C ALA A 147 4.88 9.44 -22.19
N GLU A 148 5.51 8.56 -22.97
CA GLU A 148 4.92 8.00 -24.20
C GLU A 148 3.77 7.03 -23.90
N ALA A 149 3.87 6.29 -22.78
CA ALA A 149 2.88 5.32 -22.31
C ALA A 149 2.95 5.14 -20.80
N ALA A 150 1.86 4.60 -20.21
CA ALA A 150 1.79 4.30 -18.79
C ALA A 150 0.91 3.07 -18.53
N THR A 151 1.18 2.35 -17.44
CA THR A 151 0.32 1.28 -16.93
C THR A 151 0.33 1.27 -15.40
N VAL A 152 -0.61 0.58 -14.79
CA VAL A 152 -0.80 0.60 -13.34
C VAL A 152 -0.98 -0.82 -12.81
N VAL A 153 -0.30 -1.11 -11.71
CA VAL A 153 -0.44 -2.33 -10.91
C VAL A 153 -0.81 -2.00 -9.47
N ASN A 154 -1.05 -3.00 -8.64
CA ASN A 154 -1.63 -2.82 -7.31
C ASN A 154 -0.74 -2.12 -6.26
N ASN A 155 0.57 -2.08 -6.43
CA ASN A 155 1.51 -1.30 -5.60
C ASN A 155 2.89 -1.19 -6.27
N ASN A 156 3.80 -0.35 -5.72
CA ASN A 156 5.11 -0.12 -6.31
C ASN A 156 6.05 -1.33 -6.23
N ALA A 157 5.93 -2.18 -5.21
CA ALA A 157 6.70 -3.43 -5.13
C ALA A 157 6.34 -4.37 -6.31
N ALA A 158 5.04 -4.46 -6.63
CA ALA A 158 4.56 -5.19 -7.79
C ALA A 158 5.03 -4.55 -9.12
N ALA A 159 5.13 -3.22 -9.17
CA ALA A 159 5.68 -2.51 -10.33
C ALA A 159 7.15 -2.88 -10.56
N THR A 160 7.97 -2.85 -9.53
CA THR A 160 9.39 -3.24 -9.60
C THR A 160 9.55 -4.71 -10.03
N LEU A 161 8.79 -5.61 -9.39
CA LEU A 161 8.78 -7.04 -9.76
C LEU A 161 8.40 -7.24 -11.24
N LEU A 162 7.31 -6.63 -11.68
CA LEU A 162 6.79 -6.79 -13.04
C LEU A 162 7.75 -6.21 -14.09
N VAL A 163 8.30 -5.02 -13.84
CA VAL A 163 9.24 -4.37 -14.76
C VAL A 163 10.49 -5.21 -14.94
N LEU A 164 11.08 -5.68 -13.85
CA LEU A 164 12.28 -6.52 -13.92
C LEU A 164 11.99 -7.89 -14.54
N ALA A 165 10.86 -8.52 -14.21
CA ALA A 165 10.45 -9.78 -14.82
C ALA A 165 10.23 -9.66 -16.34
N ALA A 166 9.63 -8.56 -16.78
CA ALA A 166 9.33 -8.33 -18.20
C ALA A 166 10.56 -7.91 -19.03
N LEU A 167 11.51 -7.19 -18.42
CA LEU A 167 12.60 -6.54 -19.15
C LEU A 167 13.98 -7.13 -18.85
N CYS A 168 14.16 -7.88 -17.75
CA CYS A 168 15.46 -8.28 -17.23
C CYS A 168 15.56 -9.75 -16.79
N ALA A 169 14.52 -10.57 -16.92
CA ALA A 169 14.56 -11.97 -16.50
C ALA A 169 15.73 -12.72 -17.17
N GLY A 170 16.52 -13.44 -16.36
CA GLY A 170 17.73 -14.15 -16.80
C GLY A 170 18.94 -13.26 -17.11
N ARG A 171 18.80 -11.94 -16.98
CA ARG A 171 19.86 -10.95 -17.28
C ARG A 171 20.25 -10.20 -16.00
N ASP A 172 21.30 -9.39 -16.10
CA ASP A 172 21.83 -8.63 -14.97
C ASP A 172 21.15 -7.27 -14.83
N VAL A 173 20.78 -6.94 -13.58
CA VAL A 173 20.39 -5.60 -13.15
C VAL A 173 21.44 -5.03 -12.23
N ILE A 174 22.01 -3.86 -12.58
CA ILE A 174 23.03 -3.19 -11.78
C ILE A 174 22.33 -2.18 -10.86
N VAL A 175 22.65 -2.25 -9.57
CA VAL A 175 22.10 -1.37 -8.52
C VAL A 175 23.22 -0.89 -7.58
N SER A 176 23.19 0.37 -7.15
CA SER A 176 24.08 0.87 -6.12
C SER A 176 23.79 0.22 -4.76
N ARG A 177 24.82 -0.20 -4.02
CA ARG A 177 24.68 -0.77 -2.66
C ARG A 177 23.94 0.16 -1.70
N GLY A 178 24.16 1.47 -1.80
CA GLY A 178 23.43 2.45 -0.99
C GLY A 178 21.93 2.57 -1.30
N GLN A 179 21.45 1.89 -2.34
CA GLN A 179 20.05 1.89 -2.77
C GLN A 179 19.34 0.53 -2.55
N LEU A 180 20.02 -0.44 -1.93
CA LEU A 180 19.44 -1.72 -1.57
C LEU A 180 18.62 -1.57 -0.27
N ILE A 181 17.39 -1.15 -0.45
CA ILE A 181 16.50 -0.74 0.65
C ILE A 181 15.76 -1.92 1.27
N GLU A 182 15.43 -1.77 2.57
CA GLU A 182 14.39 -2.52 3.27
C GLU A 182 13.38 -1.53 3.85
N ILE A 183 12.09 -1.69 3.54
CA ILE A 183 11.02 -0.78 3.98
C ILE A 183 9.73 -1.56 4.29
N GLY A 184 8.84 -0.95 5.08
CA GLY A 184 7.47 -1.42 5.29
C GLY A 184 7.34 -2.82 5.90
N GLY A 185 8.27 -3.20 6.78
CA GLY A 185 8.20 -4.41 7.60
C GLY A 185 8.81 -5.67 6.99
N SER A 186 8.99 -5.76 5.66
CA SER A 186 9.66 -6.92 5.04
C SER A 186 9.94 -6.77 3.56
N PHE A 187 9.67 -5.61 2.95
CA PHE A 187 10.04 -5.39 1.55
C PHE A 187 11.55 -5.15 1.45
N ARG A 188 12.26 -6.11 0.88
CA ARG A 188 13.68 -6.03 0.59
C ARG A 188 13.89 -6.05 -0.92
N LEU A 189 14.51 -5.01 -1.43
CA LEU A 189 14.74 -4.87 -2.87
C LEU A 189 15.51 -6.07 -3.48
N PRO A 190 16.59 -6.59 -2.84
CA PRO A 190 17.28 -7.78 -3.36
C PRO A 190 16.36 -9.00 -3.54
N ASP A 191 15.42 -9.21 -2.61
CA ASP A 191 14.50 -10.34 -2.66
C ASP A 191 13.49 -10.19 -3.83
N VAL A 192 13.02 -8.96 -4.08
CA VAL A 192 12.15 -8.65 -5.23
C VAL A 192 12.87 -8.83 -6.55
N ILE A 193 14.14 -8.39 -6.63
CA ILE A 193 14.98 -8.62 -7.81
C ILE A 193 15.14 -10.12 -8.07
N ALA A 194 15.45 -10.90 -7.04
CA ALA A 194 15.60 -12.36 -7.17
C ALA A 194 14.29 -13.01 -7.65
N GLN A 195 13.14 -12.61 -7.11
CA GLN A 195 11.82 -13.12 -7.51
C GLN A 195 11.43 -12.74 -8.95
N SER A 196 11.98 -11.66 -9.50
CA SER A 196 11.75 -11.28 -10.90
C SER A 196 12.48 -12.16 -11.91
N GLY A 197 13.40 -13.01 -11.45
CA GLY A 197 14.31 -13.79 -12.30
C GLY A 197 15.50 -12.99 -12.83
N ALA A 198 15.66 -11.72 -12.48
CA ALA A 198 16.85 -10.92 -12.76
C ALA A 198 17.99 -11.27 -11.79
N ARG A 199 19.24 -11.07 -12.22
CA ARG A 199 20.41 -11.26 -11.38
C ARG A 199 20.90 -9.89 -10.89
N LEU A 200 20.97 -9.72 -9.57
CA LEU A 200 21.47 -8.51 -8.94
C LEU A 200 22.99 -8.40 -9.09
N VAL A 201 23.46 -7.27 -9.60
CA VAL A 201 24.85 -6.84 -9.60
C VAL A 201 24.98 -5.57 -8.78
N GLU A 202 25.61 -5.68 -7.62
CA GLU A 202 25.80 -4.56 -6.69
C GLU A 202 27.06 -3.77 -7.04
N VAL A 203 26.97 -2.43 -7.06
CA VAL A 203 28.10 -1.54 -7.35
C VAL A 203 28.29 -0.49 -6.27
N GLY A 204 29.53 0.02 -6.20
CA GLY A 204 29.91 1.04 -5.22
C GLY A 204 29.96 0.52 -3.79
N THR A 205 29.80 1.43 -2.84
CA THR A 205 29.79 1.16 -1.40
C THR A 205 28.49 1.68 -0.78
N THR A 206 28.31 1.48 0.53
CA THR A 206 27.11 1.93 1.24
C THR A 206 26.83 3.42 1.07
N ASN A 207 27.88 4.26 1.11
CA ASN A 207 27.75 5.71 1.10
C ASN A 207 28.21 6.39 -0.19
N LYS A 208 29.02 5.71 -1.02
CA LYS A 208 29.54 6.28 -2.26
C LYS A 208 29.46 5.31 -3.42
N THR A 209 28.87 5.80 -4.52
CA THR A 209 28.87 5.12 -5.81
C THR A 209 29.24 6.15 -6.88
N HIS A 210 30.16 5.79 -7.76
CA HIS A 210 30.64 6.63 -8.83
C HIS A 210 30.21 6.06 -10.20
N PRO A 211 30.14 6.87 -11.27
CA PRO A 211 29.84 6.41 -12.63
C PRO A 211 30.69 5.22 -13.06
N ARG A 212 32.01 5.26 -12.80
CA ARG A 212 32.95 4.16 -13.11
C ARG A 212 32.58 2.82 -12.47
N ASP A 213 31.88 2.83 -11.33
CA ASP A 213 31.48 1.59 -10.65
C ASP A 213 30.41 0.87 -11.47
N TYR A 214 29.50 1.62 -12.10
CA TYR A 214 28.53 1.08 -13.08
C TYR A 214 29.22 0.65 -14.37
N GLU A 215 30.08 1.50 -14.94
CA GLU A 215 30.79 1.22 -16.20
C GLU A 215 31.60 -0.08 -16.13
N ASN A 216 32.33 -0.28 -15.03
CA ASN A 216 33.15 -1.47 -14.80
C ASN A 216 32.33 -2.76 -14.57
N ALA A 217 31.06 -2.64 -14.14
CA ALA A 217 30.18 -3.77 -13.89
C ALA A 217 29.35 -4.18 -15.10
N ILE A 218 29.31 -3.36 -16.16
CA ILE A 218 28.55 -3.67 -17.39
C ILE A 218 29.23 -4.81 -18.14
N THR A 219 28.47 -5.83 -18.48
CA THR A 219 28.87 -6.97 -19.30
C THR A 219 27.83 -7.18 -20.41
N ASP A 220 28.09 -8.12 -21.32
CA ASP A 220 27.12 -8.51 -22.36
C ASP A 220 25.83 -9.08 -21.78
N ASN A 221 25.84 -9.51 -20.52
CA ASN A 221 24.65 -10.00 -19.82
C ASN A 221 23.85 -8.88 -19.14
N THR A 222 24.39 -7.69 -19.01
CA THR A 222 23.71 -6.56 -18.39
C THR A 222 22.52 -6.10 -19.24
N ARG A 223 21.38 -5.86 -18.62
CA ARG A 223 20.18 -5.38 -19.31
C ARG A 223 19.60 -4.11 -18.69
N VAL A 224 19.62 -4.00 -17.36
CA VAL A 224 18.99 -2.89 -16.66
C VAL A 224 19.99 -2.18 -15.75
N LEU A 225 20.02 -0.86 -15.82
CA LEU A 225 20.55 0.02 -14.78
C LEU A 225 19.33 0.45 -13.93
N LEU A 226 19.28 0.02 -12.69
CA LEU A 226 18.21 0.38 -11.76
C LEU A 226 18.71 1.41 -10.76
N ARG A 227 18.07 2.58 -10.77
CA ARG A 227 18.21 3.58 -9.72
C ARG A 227 17.01 3.50 -8.80
N VAL A 228 17.25 3.54 -7.49
CA VAL A 228 16.19 3.57 -6.48
C VAL A 228 16.37 4.80 -5.61
N ASN A 229 15.33 5.62 -5.51
CA ASN A 229 15.35 6.79 -4.65
C ASN A 229 15.11 6.39 -3.19
N PRO A 230 16.02 6.72 -2.24
CA PRO A 230 15.83 6.45 -0.83
C PRO A 230 14.77 7.39 -0.24
N SER A 231 13.49 7.02 -0.34
CA SER A 231 12.36 7.86 0.05
C SER A 231 12.08 7.91 1.56
N ASN A 232 12.66 6.99 2.34
CA ASN A 232 12.39 6.85 3.78
C ASN A 232 13.61 6.92 4.68
N TYR A 233 14.79 7.13 4.11
CA TYR A 233 16.02 7.35 4.86
C TYR A 233 16.95 8.32 4.11
N ARG A 234 17.94 8.85 4.82
CA ARG A 234 18.95 9.73 4.25
C ARG A 234 20.34 9.30 4.73
N ILE A 235 21.28 9.13 3.79
CA ILE A 235 22.69 8.93 4.12
C ILE A 235 23.37 10.31 4.09
N THR A 236 23.95 10.73 5.20
CA THR A 236 24.58 12.03 5.36
C THR A 236 26.10 11.91 5.60
N GLY A 237 26.85 12.97 5.38
CA GLY A 237 28.31 13.00 5.54
C GLY A 237 29.04 12.86 4.20
N PHE A 238 30.03 11.98 4.15
CA PHE A 238 30.84 11.74 2.95
C PHE A 238 30.11 10.82 1.95
N THR A 239 29.11 11.36 1.27
CA THR A 239 28.23 10.58 0.36
C THR A 239 28.40 10.99 -1.09
N ARG A 240 28.11 10.06 -2.01
CA ARG A 240 27.94 10.30 -3.44
C ARG A 240 26.95 9.29 -4.02
N GLN A 241 26.01 9.80 -4.80
CA GLN A 241 25.10 8.99 -5.58
C GLN A 241 25.24 9.33 -7.07
N VAL A 242 25.04 8.35 -7.93
CA VAL A 242 24.98 8.55 -9.38
C VAL A 242 23.56 8.98 -9.73
N SER A 243 23.44 10.11 -10.41
CA SER A 243 22.15 10.68 -10.83
C SER A 243 21.56 9.90 -12.02
N THR A 244 20.25 10.09 -12.26
CA THR A 244 19.58 9.54 -13.43
C THR A 244 20.22 10.02 -14.74
N ALA A 245 20.65 11.29 -14.81
CA ALA A 245 21.35 11.84 -15.98
C ALA A 245 22.72 11.16 -16.23
N GLU A 246 23.53 10.98 -15.20
CA GLU A 246 24.81 10.25 -15.32
C GLU A 246 24.61 8.79 -15.77
N LEU A 247 23.56 8.12 -15.26
CA LEU A 247 23.21 6.76 -15.71
C LEU A 247 22.74 6.74 -17.17
N ALA A 248 22.02 7.78 -17.61
CA ALA A 248 21.62 7.93 -19.00
C ALA A 248 22.82 8.12 -19.94
N GLU A 249 23.84 8.85 -19.50
CA GLU A 249 25.12 8.98 -20.23
C GLU A 249 25.85 7.64 -20.33
N ILE A 250 25.97 6.88 -19.23
CA ILE A 250 26.59 5.54 -19.21
C ILE A 250 25.84 4.59 -20.16
N LYS A 251 24.52 4.68 -20.23
CA LYS A 251 23.69 3.85 -21.12
C LYS A 251 23.89 4.19 -22.60
N GLN A 252 24.34 5.40 -22.93
CA GLN A 252 24.40 5.89 -24.31
C GLN A 252 25.19 4.93 -25.24
N GLY A 253 24.61 4.60 -26.37
CA GLY A 253 25.21 3.67 -27.35
C GLY A 253 25.20 2.18 -26.95
N ARG A 254 24.57 1.81 -25.82
CA ARG A 254 24.44 0.44 -25.32
C ARG A 254 22.98 -0.04 -25.33
N ASP A 255 22.75 -1.34 -25.48
CA ASP A 255 21.39 -1.94 -25.36
C ASP A 255 20.99 -2.13 -23.90
N LEU A 256 21.00 -1.03 -23.15
CA LEU A 256 20.64 -1.00 -21.73
C LEU A 256 19.34 -0.22 -21.53
N ILE A 257 18.61 -0.59 -20.49
CA ILE A 257 17.37 0.08 -20.06
C ILE A 257 17.65 0.77 -18.73
N LEU A 258 17.36 2.07 -18.66
CA LEU A 258 17.43 2.83 -17.40
C LEU A 258 16.04 2.84 -16.73
N VAL A 259 15.95 2.20 -15.59
CA VAL A 259 14.76 2.18 -14.74
C VAL A 259 15.02 3.04 -13.51
N ASP A 260 14.13 3.99 -13.24
CA ASP A 260 14.21 4.88 -12.07
C ASP A 260 13.02 4.63 -11.15
N ASP A 261 13.26 3.96 -10.02
CA ASP A 261 12.25 3.76 -8.96
C ASP A 261 12.28 4.96 -8.00
N LEU A 262 11.33 5.86 -8.18
CA LEU A 262 11.21 7.09 -7.40
C LEU A 262 10.60 6.86 -6.01
N GLY A 263 9.97 5.72 -5.80
CA GLY A 263 9.28 5.40 -4.56
C GLY A 263 8.06 6.31 -4.32
N CYS A 264 8.26 7.55 -3.91
CA CYS A 264 7.17 8.52 -3.64
C CYS A 264 6.56 9.12 -4.91
N GLY A 265 7.37 9.49 -5.89
CA GLY A 265 6.96 9.98 -7.21
C GLY A 265 6.16 11.29 -7.18
N ALA A 266 6.83 12.42 -6.97
CA ALA A 266 6.17 13.72 -7.06
C ALA A 266 5.75 14.03 -8.50
N LEU A 267 4.52 14.52 -8.70
CA LEU A 267 4.00 15.01 -9.97
C LEU A 267 4.09 16.54 -10.08
N VAL A 268 4.43 17.21 -9.00
CA VAL A 268 4.67 18.66 -8.92
C VAL A 268 5.97 18.93 -8.18
N ASP A 269 6.60 20.07 -8.45
CA ASP A 269 7.78 20.50 -7.68
C ASP A 269 7.32 20.98 -6.30
N LEU A 270 7.65 20.23 -5.27
CA LEU A 270 7.27 20.54 -3.89
C LEU A 270 7.97 21.81 -3.36
N ALA A 271 9.11 22.18 -3.92
CA ALA A 271 9.80 23.42 -3.52
C ALA A 271 8.95 24.67 -3.84
N ALA A 272 8.13 24.63 -4.88
CA ALA A 272 7.18 25.69 -5.21
C ALA A 272 6.11 25.93 -4.12
N TYR A 273 5.95 24.97 -3.19
CA TYR A 273 5.02 25.03 -2.07
C TYR A 273 5.74 25.17 -0.71
N GLY A 274 7.04 25.48 -0.70
CA GLY A 274 7.83 25.64 0.52
C GLY A 274 8.21 24.32 1.21
N LEU A 275 8.05 23.19 0.53
CA LEU A 275 8.41 21.87 1.03
C LEU A 275 9.80 21.44 0.51
N PRO A 276 10.49 20.50 1.16
CA PRO A 276 11.71 19.92 0.63
C PRO A 276 11.52 19.39 -0.79
N SER A 277 12.49 19.64 -1.67
CA SER A 277 12.46 19.15 -3.05
C SER A 277 12.54 17.62 -3.08
N GLU A 278 11.65 17.02 -3.86
CA GLU A 278 11.64 15.59 -4.16
C GLU A 278 11.80 15.37 -5.66
N PRO A 279 12.41 14.25 -6.10
CA PRO A 279 12.51 13.94 -7.51
C PRO A 279 11.13 13.83 -8.15
N THR A 280 10.92 14.61 -9.22
CA THR A 280 9.66 14.53 -9.99
C THR A 280 9.74 13.47 -11.07
N VAL A 281 8.59 12.88 -11.41
CA VAL A 281 8.47 11.90 -12.50
C VAL A 281 8.91 12.51 -13.83
N GLN A 282 8.48 13.74 -14.11
CA GLN A 282 8.87 14.49 -15.31
C GLN A 282 10.39 14.74 -15.34
N GLY A 283 10.99 15.05 -14.17
CA GLY A 283 12.43 15.24 -14.03
C GLY A 283 13.20 13.98 -14.37
N SER A 284 12.78 12.84 -13.86
CA SER A 284 13.38 11.53 -14.14
C SER A 284 13.34 11.18 -15.63
N LEU A 285 12.17 11.34 -16.28
CA LEU A 285 12.03 11.08 -17.71
C LEU A 285 12.90 12.03 -18.57
N ARG A 286 12.93 13.33 -18.23
CA ARG A 286 13.81 14.31 -18.92
C ARG A 286 15.30 14.01 -18.72
N ALA A 287 15.67 13.46 -17.56
CA ALA A 287 17.04 13.03 -17.27
C ALA A 287 17.45 11.74 -18.02
N GLY A 288 16.54 11.11 -18.77
CA GLY A 288 16.84 9.99 -19.66
C GLY A 288 16.42 8.63 -19.13
N ALA A 289 15.61 8.53 -18.07
CA ALA A 289 15.00 7.27 -17.68
C ALA A 289 14.10 6.72 -18.81
N ASP A 290 14.23 5.44 -19.10
CA ASP A 290 13.36 4.75 -20.06
C ASP A 290 12.03 4.37 -19.44
N VAL A 291 12.06 4.04 -18.14
CA VAL A 291 10.90 3.67 -17.31
C VAL A 291 11.07 4.29 -15.94
N ALA A 292 10.04 4.95 -15.43
CA ALA A 292 9.97 5.43 -14.05
C ALA A 292 8.83 4.73 -13.30
N LEU A 293 9.09 4.39 -12.01
CA LEU A 293 8.17 3.70 -11.12
C LEU A 293 7.87 4.55 -9.91
N PHE A 294 6.64 4.52 -9.42
CA PHE A 294 6.27 5.24 -8.19
C PHE A 294 4.94 4.78 -7.60
N SER A 295 4.73 5.11 -6.32
CA SER A 295 3.51 4.76 -5.57
C SER A 295 2.41 5.80 -5.75
N GLY A 296 1.16 5.36 -5.95
CA GLY A 296 0.01 6.24 -6.02
C GLY A 296 -0.50 6.74 -4.67
N ASP A 297 -0.22 6.01 -3.59
CA ASP A 297 -0.69 6.28 -2.23
C ASP A 297 0.31 7.03 -1.35
N LYS A 298 1.23 7.76 -1.98
CA LYS A 298 2.19 8.64 -1.30
C LYS A 298 1.97 10.09 -1.71
N LEU A 299 2.95 10.75 -2.34
CA LEU A 299 2.88 12.17 -2.70
C LEU A 299 1.79 12.52 -3.72
N ILE A 300 1.27 11.54 -4.46
CA ILE A 300 0.13 11.73 -5.35
C ILE A 300 -1.17 11.89 -4.58
N GLY A 301 -1.27 11.33 -3.38
CA GLY A 301 -2.50 11.41 -2.59
C GLY A 301 -3.64 10.52 -3.11
N GLY A 302 -3.31 9.50 -3.91
CA GLY A 302 -4.25 8.57 -4.50
C GLY A 302 -4.39 7.24 -3.73
N PRO A 303 -5.09 6.27 -4.29
CA PRO A 303 -5.18 4.93 -3.74
C PRO A 303 -3.86 4.18 -3.90
N GLN A 304 -3.69 3.10 -3.12
CA GLN A 304 -2.57 2.19 -3.30
C GLN A 304 -2.53 1.70 -4.75
N SER A 305 -1.43 2.00 -5.42
CA SER A 305 -1.12 1.59 -6.79
C SER A 305 0.37 1.72 -7.04
N GLY A 306 0.89 0.91 -7.97
CA GLY A 306 2.21 1.05 -8.54
C GLY A 306 2.06 1.61 -9.95
N ILE A 307 2.57 2.79 -10.19
CA ILE A 307 2.47 3.48 -11.47
C ILE A 307 3.77 3.28 -12.24
N ILE A 308 3.66 2.90 -13.50
CA ILE A 308 4.78 2.64 -14.40
C ILE A 308 4.60 3.52 -15.62
N VAL A 309 5.51 4.44 -15.86
CA VAL A 309 5.48 5.36 -17.00
C VAL A 309 6.80 5.30 -17.78
N GLY A 310 6.80 5.60 -19.06
CA GLY A 310 8.02 5.65 -19.83
C GLY A 310 7.82 5.43 -21.32
N ARG A 311 8.85 4.89 -21.99
CA ARG A 311 8.83 4.64 -23.41
C ARG A 311 7.83 3.54 -23.79
N ARG A 312 7.04 3.78 -24.78
CA ARG A 312 5.97 2.89 -25.26
C ARG A 312 6.44 1.45 -25.46
N LYS A 313 7.59 1.28 -26.12
CA LYS A 313 8.15 -0.05 -26.42
C LYS A 313 8.35 -0.91 -25.17
N TYR A 314 8.74 -0.33 -24.04
CA TYR A 314 8.93 -1.06 -22.78
C TYR A 314 7.62 -1.26 -22.05
N ILE A 315 6.77 -0.22 -22.01
CA ILE A 315 5.45 -0.34 -21.36
C ILE A 315 4.59 -1.41 -22.05
N ASP A 316 4.66 -1.55 -23.37
CA ASP A 316 3.92 -2.58 -24.10
C ASP A 316 4.44 -4.00 -23.78
N LEU A 317 5.75 -4.19 -23.57
CA LEU A 317 6.32 -5.45 -23.11
C LEU A 317 5.84 -5.78 -21.68
N ILE A 318 5.88 -4.82 -20.78
CA ILE A 318 5.44 -4.94 -19.39
C ILE A 318 3.95 -5.36 -19.33
N ARG A 319 3.10 -4.73 -20.13
CA ARG A 319 1.66 -5.03 -20.17
C ARG A 319 1.35 -6.46 -20.67
N ARG A 320 2.16 -6.99 -21.58
CA ARG A 320 1.98 -8.35 -22.15
C ARG A 320 2.46 -9.44 -21.20
N HIS A 321 3.27 -9.11 -20.21
CA HIS A 321 3.79 -10.10 -19.28
C HIS A 321 2.66 -10.72 -18.44
N PRO A 322 2.63 -12.03 -18.19
CA PRO A 322 1.56 -12.71 -17.45
C PRO A 322 1.30 -12.13 -16.05
N LEU A 323 2.35 -11.67 -15.34
CA LEU A 323 2.25 -11.01 -14.05
C LEU A 323 1.41 -9.72 -14.09
N ALA A 324 1.34 -9.02 -15.23
CA ALA A 324 0.50 -7.83 -15.35
C ALA A 324 -0.98 -8.13 -15.08
N ARG A 325 -1.43 -9.35 -15.40
CA ARG A 325 -2.78 -9.80 -15.07
C ARG A 325 -2.94 -10.14 -13.59
N ALA A 326 -1.95 -10.81 -13.00
CA ALA A 326 -1.97 -11.18 -11.58
C ALA A 326 -1.92 -9.96 -10.65
N LEU A 327 -1.18 -8.93 -11.06
CA LEU A 327 -0.91 -7.71 -10.28
C LEU A 327 -1.84 -6.54 -10.64
N ARG A 328 -2.90 -6.76 -11.39
CA ARG A 328 -3.77 -5.69 -11.88
C ARG A 328 -4.59 -5.03 -10.78
N VAL A 329 -4.81 -3.74 -10.95
CA VAL A 329 -5.64 -2.91 -10.07
C VAL A 329 -7.14 -3.22 -10.23
N GLY A 330 -7.90 -3.20 -9.13
CA GLY A 330 -9.36 -3.34 -9.13
C GLY A 330 -10.07 -2.05 -9.58
N LYS A 331 -11.39 -2.15 -9.87
CA LYS A 331 -12.19 -1.02 -10.38
C LYS A 331 -12.19 0.19 -9.44
N PHE A 332 -12.32 -0.01 -8.15
CA PHE A 332 -12.40 1.07 -7.16
C PHE A 332 -11.09 1.87 -7.07
N ALA A 333 -9.94 1.17 -6.97
CA ALA A 333 -8.65 1.86 -6.96
C ALA A 333 -8.34 2.52 -8.31
N MET A 334 -8.74 1.93 -9.44
CA MET A 334 -8.59 2.56 -10.76
C MET A 334 -9.37 3.88 -10.85
N THR A 335 -10.62 3.88 -10.42
CA THR A 335 -11.48 5.08 -10.44
C THR A 335 -10.98 6.14 -9.47
N ALA A 336 -10.60 5.75 -8.25
CA ALA A 336 -10.02 6.69 -7.29
C ALA A 336 -8.72 7.31 -7.81
N LEU A 337 -7.86 6.50 -8.47
CA LEU A 337 -6.63 7.00 -9.07
C LEU A 337 -6.91 7.97 -10.22
N GLU A 338 -7.85 7.64 -11.10
CA GLU A 338 -8.25 8.50 -12.21
C GLU A 338 -8.77 9.85 -11.71
N ALA A 339 -9.66 9.85 -10.73
CA ALA A 339 -10.19 11.06 -10.11
C ALA A 339 -9.10 11.90 -9.44
N THR A 340 -8.17 11.24 -8.72
CA THR A 340 -7.01 11.92 -8.11
C THR A 340 -6.11 12.56 -9.18
N LEU A 341 -5.79 11.85 -10.26
CA LEU A 341 -4.94 12.37 -11.33
C LEU A 341 -5.55 13.55 -12.06
N LYS A 342 -6.88 13.60 -12.21
CA LYS A 342 -7.59 14.76 -12.81
C LYS A 342 -7.29 16.07 -12.07
N LEU A 343 -7.06 16.02 -10.77
CA LEU A 343 -6.71 17.20 -9.97
C LEU A 343 -5.36 17.79 -10.42
N PHE A 344 -4.43 16.99 -10.93
CA PHE A 344 -3.12 17.46 -11.43
C PHE A 344 -3.17 18.12 -12.81
N LEU A 345 -4.30 18.08 -13.51
CA LEU A 345 -4.45 18.77 -14.79
C LEU A 345 -4.52 20.29 -14.63
N ASN A 346 -4.91 20.78 -13.45
CA ASN A 346 -4.93 22.20 -13.11
C ASN A 346 -4.13 22.46 -11.82
N PRO A 347 -2.81 22.66 -11.91
CA PRO A 347 -1.95 22.89 -10.75
C PRO A 347 -2.31 24.14 -9.94
N GLU A 348 -2.97 25.13 -10.54
CA GLU A 348 -3.38 26.35 -9.84
C GLU A 348 -4.48 26.08 -8.81
N THR A 349 -5.37 25.13 -9.11
CA THR A 349 -6.40 24.66 -8.16
C THR A 349 -5.78 24.09 -6.88
N PHE A 350 -4.58 23.51 -6.94
CA PHE A 350 -3.83 23.09 -5.77
C PHE A 350 -3.40 24.24 -4.87
N ARG A 351 -3.01 25.39 -5.46
CA ARG A 351 -2.62 26.57 -4.71
C ARG A 351 -3.82 27.22 -4.01
N GLU A 352 -4.94 27.32 -4.67
CA GLU A 352 -6.15 27.98 -4.15
C GLU A 352 -6.87 27.15 -3.09
N THR A 353 -6.88 25.83 -3.22
CA THR A 353 -7.60 24.94 -2.31
C THR A 353 -6.78 24.46 -1.12
N GLY A 354 -5.47 24.76 -1.07
CA GLY A 354 -4.57 24.23 -0.04
C GLY A 354 -4.50 22.69 0.00
N ARG A 355 -4.99 22.05 -1.04
CA ARG A 355 -5.20 20.60 -1.15
C ARG A 355 -3.99 19.81 -1.71
N LEU A 356 -2.79 20.21 -1.42
CA LEU A 356 -1.79 19.19 -1.15
C LEU A 356 -2.28 18.57 0.15
N ASN A 357 -2.66 17.30 0.15
CA ASN A 357 -3.05 16.55 1.36
C ASN A 357 -1.90 16.45 2.38
N VAL A 358 -1.11 17.52 2.50
CA VAL A 358 -0.02 17.72 3.41
C VAL A 358 -0.51 18.43 4.67
N HIS A 359 -1.80 18.86 4.68
CA HIS A 359 -2.42 19.57 5.78
C HIS A 359 -3.64 18.81 6.30
N SER A 360 -3.38 17.78 7.07
CA SER A 360 -4.37 17.30 8.05
C SER A 360 -3.67 16.57 9.17
#